data_ccd4ce688f6946e89f5ccf90bafd18f6
#
_entry.id   ccd4ce688f6946e89f5ccf90bafd18f6
#
_cell.length_a   1.000
_cell.length_b   1.000
_cell.length_c   1.000
_cell.angle_alpha   90.00
_cell.angle_beta   90.00
_cell.angle_gamma   90.00
#
_symmetry.space_group_name_H-M   'P 1'
#
loop_
_entity.id
_entity.type
_entity.pdbx_description
1 polymer ?
#
loop_
_entity_poly.entity_id
_entity_poly.type
_entity_poly.pdbx_seq_one_letter_code
_entity_poly.pdbx_strand_id
1 'polypeptide(L)'
;MGQQILNDGLPRWHSYGTQMLNQSAAMYDQICSSFNDVMTLIDRDKYIGNENDLFTYQSHPVPPPSAKVRQHAVVHKGPAKKGKKGTPKEVSKGQANAITSSFASRGYFAKVELYANSKLSSDLTPLRLHIPTYPLVCLAAQYSERVYENPRGEERDAHVDADWRTGAKAMRIKSVPMDHMNTIVFAIRGTATFMDWSVNLNTAPTAPKGFLDDPNNFCHAGFLSVARKMISPVAARLRHLLEEDPRRCSYSLLITGHSAGGAVASLLYAHMLSTSKAASSELSILTGCFKRVHCITFGTPPVSLLPLQKPSGSEFKKFVFLTFINEGDPVARADKAYVKSLLELFVAPAPVEAKESSKHPPPSKSSSPKHGKAHGTGSNTSLISKTSKVSVKSSRSSPRSSSKSTKPKTPGPIWDVPPSTLSNAGQIVILRSGNSSSKTKRAKTVEERLSEGVVAQVATDEQLRGLIWGDPVCHVMKLYIGRVELLAVEAVTARGY
;
A
#
# COMPACT_ATOMS: atom_id res chain seq x y z
N MET A 1 7.54 11.76 -52.51
CA MET A 1 6.94 10.62 -53.22
C MET A 1 7.50 9.24 -52.77
N GLY A 2 8.20 9.14 -51.64
CA GLY A 2 8.86 7.90 -51.22
C GLY A 2 8.20 7.11 -50.07
N GLN A 3 7.09 7.59 -49.52
CA GLN A 3 6.47 6.97 -48.32
C GLN A 3 5.10 6.28 -48.59
N GLN A 4 4.58 6.38 -49.80
CA GLN A 4 3.28 5.79 -50.15
C GLN A 4 3.34 4.40 -50.79
N ILE A 5 4.51 3.90 -51.16
CA ILE A 5 4.66 2.64 -51.87
C ILE A 5 4.81 1.41 -50.94
N LEU A 6 5.01 1.59 -49.65
CA LEU A 6 5.20 0.46 -48.72
C LEU A 6 3.92 -0.09 -48.07
N ASN A 7 2.75 0.51 -48.28
CA ASN A 7 1.52 0.10 -47.62
C ASN A 7 0.59 -0.82 -48.40
N ASP A 8 0.80 -0.98 -49.71
CA ASP A 8 -0.16 -1.72 -50.55
C ASP A 8 0.11 -3.23 -50.68
N GLY A 9 1.11 -3.75 -49.98
CA GLY A 9 1.49 -5.17 -50.06
C GLY A 9 1.32 -5.99 -48.78
N LEU A 10 0.96 -5.37 -47.63
CA LEU A 10 0.85 -6.10 -46.38
C LEU A 10 -0.57 -6.71 -46.20
N PRO A 11 -0.66 -7.98 -45.75
CA PRO A 11 -1.96 -8.62 -45.50
C PRO A 11 -2.80 -7.83 -44.49
N ARG A 12 -4.12 -7.80 -44.67
CA ARG A 12 -5.07 -7.08 -43.77
C ARG A 12 -4.91 -7.44 -42.29
N TRP A 13 -4.42 -8.64 -41.95
CA TRP A 13 -4.15 -9.04 -40.58
C TRP A 13 -2.99 -8.23 -39.95
N HIS A 14 -2.03 -7.74 -40.74
CA HIS A 14 -0.91 -6.93 -40.23
C HIS A 14 -1.41 -5.55 -39.77
N SER A 15 -2.28 -4.91 -40.54
CA SER A 15 -2.89 -3.62 -40.14
C SER A 15 -3.78 -3.80 -38.89
N TYR A 16 -4.52 -4.91 -38.81
CA TYR A 16 -5.35 -5.23 -37.66
C TYR A 16 -4.51 -5.52 -36.40
N GLY A 17 -3.41 -6.24 -36.54
CA GLY A 17 -2.46 -6.51 -35.44
C GLY A 17 -1.79 -5.22 -34.94
N THR A 18 -1.34 -4.36 -35.85
CA THR A 18 -0.75 -3.05 -35.51
C THR A 18 -1.75 -2.13 -34.81
N GLN A 19 -3.00 -2.11 -35.27
CA GLN A 19 -4.06 -1.33 -34.63
C GLN A 19 -4.40 -1.85 -33.24
N MET A 20 -4.46 -3.16 -33.03
CA MET A 20 -4.66 -3.75 -31.69
C MET A 20 -3.51 -3.45 -30.77
N LEU A 21 -2.26 -3.53 -31.22
CA LEU A 21 -1.08 -3.21 -30.42
C LEU A 21 -1.08 -1.72 -30.02
N ASN A 22 -1.41 -0.82 -30.93
CA ASN A 22 -1.50 0.61 -30.65
C ASN A 22 -2.65 0.93 -29.68
N GLN A 23 -3.79 0.25 -29.78
CA GLN A 23 -4.90 0.41 -28.84
C GLN A 23 -4.54 -0.11 -27.45
N SER A 24 -3.82 -1.23 -27.36
CA SER A 24 -3.36 -1.78 -26.07
C SER A 24 -2.33 -0.87 -25.41
N ALA A 25 -1.39 -0.31 -26.18
CA ALA A 25 -0.41 0.65 -25.67
C ALA A 25 -1.09 1.93 -25.17
N ALA A 26 -2.03 2.49 -25.95
CA ALA A 26 -2.77 3.68 -25.53
C ALA A 26 -3.62 3.44 -24.25
N MET A 27 -4.20 2.25 -24.12
CA MET A 27 -4.93 1.87 -22.92
C MET A 27 -4.00 1.74 -21.70
N TYR A 28 -2.81 1.15 -21.89
CA TYR A 28 -1.80 1.04 -20.84
C TYR A 28 -1.36 2.43 -20.37
N ASP A 29 -1.01 3.33 -21.30
CA ASP A 29 -0.61 4.70 -20.98
C ASP A 29 -1.72 5.46 -20.23
N GLN A 30 -2.97 5.29 -20.64
CA GLN A 30 -4.12 5.90 -19.97
C GLN A 30 -4.27 5.38 -18.53
N ILE A 31 -4.10 4.08 -18.30
CA ILE A 31 -4.18 3.47 -16.97
C ILE A 31 -3.02 3.95 -16.10
N CYS A 32 -1.80 4.01 -16.63
CA CYS A 32 -0.63 4.53 -15.93
C CYS A 32 -0.84 5.98 -15.49
N SER A 33 -1.29 6.83 -16.40
CA SER A 33 -1.57 8.24 -16.09
C SER A 33 -2.64 8.37 -15.01
N SER A 34 -3.75 7.66 -15.15
CA SER A 34 -4.86 7.75 -14.19
C SER A 34 -4.50 7.19 -12.81
N PHE A 35 -3.74 6.10 -12.75
CA PHE A 35 -3.23 5.58 -11.48
C PHE A 35 -2.32 6.60 -10.79
N ASN A 36 -1.41 7.21 -11.54
CA ASN A 36 -0.55 8.26 -11.03
C ASN A 36 -1.35 9.47 -10.52
N ASP A 37 -2.35 9.90 -11.26
CA ASP A 37 -3.18 11.05 -10.88
C ASP A 37 -3.95 10.77 -9.59
N VAL A 38 -4.54 9.58 -9.45
CA VAL A 38 -5.24 9.15 -8.23
C VAL A 38 -4.27 9.10 -7.05
N MET A 39 -3.12 8.45 -7.19
CA MET A 39 -2.13 8.35 -6.11
C MET A 39 -1.60 9.73 -5.71
N THR A 40 -1.37 10.62 -6.68
CA THR A 40 -0.92 12.01 -6.43
C THR A 40 -1.98 12.81 -5.66
N LEU A 41 -3.26 12.65 -5.99
CA LEU A 41 -4.35 13.33 -5.30
C LEU A 41 -4.50 12.82 -3.86
N ILE A 42 -4.32 11.52 -3.65
CA ILE A 42 -4.35 10.89 -2.33
C ILE A 42 -3.18 11.39 -1.48
N ASP A 43 -1.96 11.37 -2.01
CA ASP A 43 -0.76 11.87 -1.30
C ASP A 43 -0.87 13.34 -0.90
N ARG A 44 -1.64 14.12 -1.65
CA ARG A 44 -1.88 15.55 -1.36
C ARG A 44 -3.11 15.81 -0.51
N ASP A 45 -3.84 14.78 -0.07
CA ASP A 45 -5.15 14.88 0.60
C ASP A 45 -6.16 15.74 -0.20
N LYS A 46 -6.07 15.68 -1.54
CA LYS A 46 -6.92 16.44 -2.48
C LYS A 46 -7.87 15.55 -3.27
N TYR A 47 -7.98 14.28 -2.90
CA TYR A 47 -8.93 13.37 -3.52
C TYR A 47 -10.36 13.75 -3.14
N ILE A 48 -11.17 14.10 -4.13
CA ILE A 48 -12.58 14.56 -3.94
C ILE A 48 -13.56 13.56 -4.60
N GLY A 49 -13.06 12.47 -5.16
CA GLY A 49 -13.87 11.45 -5.81
C GLY A 49 -14.68 10.61 -4.84
N ASN A 50 -15.65 9.87 -5.36
CA ASN A 50 -16.34 8.83 -4.59
C ASN A 50 -15.40 7.62 -4.46
N GLU A 51 -14.92 7.32 -3.28
CA GLU A 51 -14.02 6.20 -3.01
C GLU A 51 -14.64 4.85 -3.43
N ASN A 52 -15.95 4.71 -3.35
CA ASN A 52 -16.64 3.51 -3.81
C ASN A 52 -16.40 3.22 -5.28
N ASP A 53 -16.28 4.24 -6.11
CA ASP A 53 -16.12 4.09 -7.55
C ASP A 53 -14.73 3.56 -7.92
N LEU A 54 -13.71 3.74 -7.07
CA LEU A 54 -12.37 3.20 -7.27
C LEU A 54 -12.33 1.67 -7.20
N PHE A 55 -13.27 1.06 -6.48
CA PHE A 55 -13.28 -0.37 -6.18
C PHE A 55 -14.51 -1.12 -6.68
N THR A 56 -15.37 -0.50 -7.50
CA THR A 56 -16.51 -1.18 -8.11
C THR A 56 -16.03 -1.97 -9.34
N TYR A 57 -15.81 -3.28 -9.20
CA TYR A 57 -15.51 -4.14 -10.33
C TYR A 57 -16.80 -4.54 -11.07
N GLN A 58 -16.90 -4.20 -12.36
CA GLN A 58 -17.95 -4.70 -13.23
C GLN A 58 -17.44 -5.95 -13.96
N SER A 59 -18.11 -7.07 -13.77
CA SER A 59 -17.71 -8.39 -14.33
C SER A 59 -17.86 -8.49 -15.87
N HIS A 60 -18.41 -7.47 -16.51
CA HIS A 60 -18.53 -7.41 -17.97
C HIS A 60 -17.51 -6.43 -18.52
N PRO A 61 -16.67 -6.85 -19.50
CA PRO A 61 -15.80 -5.92 -20.20
C PRO A 61 -16.68 -4.90 -20.93
N VAL A 62 -16.66 -3.66 -20.48
CA VAL A 62 -17.22 -2.56 -21.27
C VAL A 62 -16.36 -2.45 -22.52
N PRO A 63 -16.91 -2.59 -23.73
CA PRO A 63 -16.12 -2.40 -24.95
C PRO A 63 -15.47 -1.01 -24.91
N PRO A 64 -14.22 -0.87 -25.38
CA PRO A 64 -13.55 0.43 -25.39
C PRO A 64 -14.45 1.42 -26.12
N PRO A 65 -14.57 2.67 -25.64
CA PRO A 65 -15.37 3.67 -26.30
C PRO A 65 -14.89 3.78 -27.74
N SER A 66 -15.77 3.49 -28.69
CA SER A 66 -15.49 3.70 -30.09
C SER A 66 -15.00 5.12 -30.27
N ALA A 67 -13.79 5.27 -30.80
CA ALA A 67 -13.19 6.56 -31.08
C ALA A 67 -14.17 7.34 -31.98
N LYS A 68 -14.94 8.24 -31.38
CA LYS A 68 -15.69 9.23 -32.16
C LYS A 68 -14.61 10.08 -32.83
N VAL A 69 -14.48 9.85 -34.14
CA VAL A 69 -13.70 10.67 -35.06
C VAL A 69 -14.08 12.12 -34.78
N ARG A 70 -13.18 12.89 -34.17
CA ARG A 70 -13.34 14.34 -34.08
C ARG A 70 -13.31 14.88 -35.50
N GLN A 71 -14.46 15.21 -36.02
CA GLN A 71 -14.56 16.03 -37.23
C GLN A 71 -13.84 17.34 -36.96
N HIS A 72 -12.88 17.67 -37.81
CA HIS A 72 -12.11 18.89 -37.79
C HIS A 72 -13.03 20.11 -37.86
N ALA A 73 -13.12 20.86 -36.77
CA ALA A 73 -13.58 22.24 -36.81
C ALA A 73 -12.42 23.08 -37.34
N VAL A 74 -12.57 23.65 -38.53
CA VAL A 74 -11.65 24.62 -39.11
C VAL A 74 -11.65 25.89 -38.24
N VAL A 75 -10.56 26.16 -37.57
CA VAL A 75 -10.38 27.40 -36.83
C VAL A 75 -9.67 28.40 -37.71
N HIS A 76 -10.39 29.46 -38.04
CA HIS A 76 -9.84 30.66 -38.65
C HIS A 76 -8.79 31.33 -37.72
N LYS A 77 -7.58 31.55 -38.23
CA LYS A 77 -6.51 32.28 -37.59
C LYS A 77 -6.84 33.77 -37.49
N GLY A 78 -6.97 34.31 -36.30
CA GLY A 78 -6.86 35.77 -36.01
C GLY A 78 -5.51 36.09 -35.36
N PRO A 79 -5.03 37.33 -35.43
CA PRO A 79 -3.62 37.68 -35.21
C PRO A 79 -3.20 37.70 -33.73
N ALA A 80 -1.94 37.32 -33.51
CA ALA A 80 -1.27 37.18 -32.23
C ALA A 80 -1.16 38.48 -31.43
N LYS A 81 -1.56 38.46 -30.14
CA LYS A 81 -1.16 39.44 -29.12
C LYS A 81 -0.16 38.77 -28.15
N LYS A 82 0.99 39.42 -27.96
CA LYS A 82 2.03 39.11 -26.98
C LYS A 82 1.43 39.05 -25.58
N GLY A 83 1.58 37.92 -24.87
CA GLY A 83 1.06 37.71 -23.56
C GLY A 83 2.10 37.31 -22.53
N LYS A 84 1.87 37.71 -21.35
CA LYS A 84 2.61 37.59 -20.08
C LYS A 84 2.94 36.14 -19.69
N LYS A 85 4.12 35.99 -19.02
CA LYS A 85 4.53 34.77 -18.29
C LYS A 85 3.43 34.34 -17.29
N GLY A 86 2.85 33.19 -17.52
CA GLY A 86 1.86 32.60 -16.63
C GLY A 86 2.52 31.69 -15.61
N THR A 87 2.20 31.90 -14.34
CA THR A 87 2.33 30.97 -13.23
C THR A 87 1.67 29.63 -13.54
N PRO A 88 2.14 28.52 -12.96
CA PRO A 88 1.51 27.21 -13.16
C PRO A 88 0.05 27.25 -12.73
N LYS A 89 -0.87 27.00 -13.66
CA LYS A 89 -2.30 26.88 -13.36
C LYS A 89 -2.54 25.73 -12.40
N GLU A 90 -3.13 26.03 -11.26
CA GLU A 90 -3.82 25.01 -10.45
C GLU A 90 -4.79 24.24 -11.35
N VAL A 91 -4.68 22.90 -11.33
CA VAL A 91 -5.65 22.02 -11.99
C VAL A 91 -7.02 22.34 -11.40
N SER A 92 -7.94 22.81 -12.21
CA SER A 92 -9.27 23.19 -11.73
C SER A 92 -9.96 21.96 -11.11
N LYS A 93 -10.71 22.17 -10.00
CA LYS A 93 -11.47 21.10 -9.30
C LYS A 93 -12.32 20.24 -10.26
N GLY A 94 -12.85 20.84 -11.33
CA GLY A 94 -13.64 20.14 -12.34
C GLY A 94 -12.84 19.14 -13.19
N GLN A 95 -11.57 19.42 -13.44
CA GLN A 95 -10.70 18.56 -14.26
C GLN A 95 -10.22 17.33 -13.46
N ALA A 96 -9.90 17.51 -12.17
CA ALA A 96 -9.57 16.42 -11.26
C ALA A 96 -10.74 15.46 -11.06
N ASN A 97 -11.98 15.98 -10.90
CA ASN A 97 -13.17 15.15 -10.78
C ASN A 97 -13.50 14.37 -12.05
N ALA A 98 -13.25 14.93 -13.24
CA ALA A 98 -13.46 14.25 -14.51
C ALA A 98 -12.47 13.08 -14.73
N ILE A 99 -11.21 13.26 -14.31
CA ILE A 99 -10.18 12.21 -14.41
C ILE A 99 -10.51 11.07 -13.45
N THR A 100 -10.81 11.38 -12.18
CA THR A 100 -11.13 10.37 -11.16
C THR A 100 -12.41 9.60 -11.49
N SER A 101 -13.48 10.27 -11.94
CA SER A 101 -14.74 9.61 -12.31
C SER A 101 -14.59 8.69 -13.52
N SER A 102 -13.78 9.07 -14.52
CA SER A 102 -13.53 8.25 -15.71
C SER A 102 -12.79 6.95 -15.38
N PHE A 103 -11.88 6.98 -14.42
CA PHE A 103 -11.11 5.80 -14.02
C PHE A 103 -11.89 4.92 -13.04
N ALA A 104 -12.59 5.54 -12.10
CA ALA A 104 -13.45 4.89 -11.14
C ALA A 104 -14.56 4.06 -11.82
N SER A 105 -15.17 4.59 -12.88
CA SER A 105 -16.26 3.90 -13.60
C SER A 105 -15.86 2.55 -14.24
N ARG A 106 -14.57 2.23 -14.29
CA ARG A 106 -14.06 0.97 -14.86
C ARG A 106 -13.63 -0.08 -13.82
N GLY A 107 -13.58 0.27 -12.53
CA GLY A 107 -13.29 -0.66 -11.43
C GLY A 107 -11.95 -1.40 -11.54
N TYR A 108 -10.92 -0.78 -12.12
CA TYR A 108 -9.62 -1.43 -12.35
C TYR A 108 -8.94 -1.87 -11.06
N PHE A 109 -8.97 -1.04 -10.02
CA PHE A 109 -8.30 -1.33 -8.75
C PHE A 109 -8.90 -2.55 -8.03
N ALA A 110 -10.20 -2.77 -8.15
CA ALA A 110 -10.87 -3.91 -7.55
C ALA A 110 -10.43 -5.27 -8.12
N LYS A 111 -9.75 -5.30 -9.27
CA LYS A 111 -9.22 -6.54 -9.85
C LYS A 111 -8.21 -7.23 -8.94
N VAL A 112 -7.46 -6.48 -8.13
CA VAL A 112 -6.48 -7.02 -7.20
C VAL A 112 -7.13 -7.99 -6.21
N GLU A 113 -8.35 -7.72 -5.76
CA GLU A 113 -9.08 -8.57 -4.81
C GLU A 113 -9.49 -9.95 -5.37
N LEU A 114 -9.41 -10.14 -6.69
CA LEU A 114 -9.71 -11.42 -7.35
C LEU A 114 -8.58 -12.44 -7.17
N TYR A 115 -7.40 -12.00 -6.76
CA TYR A 115 -6.23 -12.85 -6.58
C TYR A 115 -6.06 -13.29 -5.13
N ALA A 116 -5.70 -14.56 -4.91
CA ALA A 116 -5.55 -15.12 -3.58
C ALA A 116 -4.45 -14.43 -2.77
N ASN A 117 -3.37 -13.99 -3.43
CA ASN A 117 -2.26 -13.29 -2.80
C ASN A 117 -2.47 -11.77 -2.66
N SER A 118 -3.70 -11.29 -2.73
CA SER A 118 -4.04 -9.91 -2.32
C SER A 118 -4.23 -9.78 -0.81
N LYS A 119 -4.25 -10.89 -0.08
CA LYS A 119 -4.51 -10.92 1.37
C LYS A 119 -3.39 -11.65 2.11
N LEU A 120 -3.03 -11.09 3.25
CA LEU A 120 -2.15 -11.76 4.21
C LEU A 120 -2.86 -12.94 4.90
N SER A 121 -2.06 -13.86 5.43
CA SER A 121 -2.56 -14.89 6.34
C SER A 121 -3.32 -14.28 7.52
N SER A 122 -4.31 -14.99 8.04
CA SER A 122 -5.01 -14.61 9.28
C SER A 122 -4.16 -14.80 10.53
N ASP A 123 -3.10 -15.62 10.43
CA ASP A 123 -2.36 -16.15 11.59
C ASP A 123 -1.14 -15.29 11.95
N LEU A 124 -1.21 -13.98 11.70
CA LEU A 124 -0.16 -13.05 12.11
C LEU A 124 -0.22 -12.78 13.61
N THR A 125 0.94 -12.52 14.21
CA THR A 125 1.05 -12.19 15.63
C THR A 125 0.34 -10.86 15.95
N PRO A 126 -0.59 -10.80 16.90
CA PRO A 126 -1.22 -9.55 17.30
C PRO A 126 -0.18 -8.55 17.81
N LEU A 127 -0.36 -7.26 17.47
CA LEU A 127 0.45 -6.18 18.02
C LEU A 127 0.16 -6.04 19.52
N ARG A 128 1.23 -5.99 20.32
CA ARG A 128 1.14 -5.70 21.75
C ARG A 128 1.98 -4.46 22.07
N LEU A 129 1.33 -3.38 22.45
CA LEU A 129 1.97 -2.15 22.89
C LEU A 129 1.58 -1.84 24.34
N HIS A 130 2.50 -1.26 25.09
CA HIS A 130 2.14 -0.66 26.37
C HIS A 130 1.18 0.51 26.16
N ILE A 131 0.13 0.61 26.98
CA ILE A 131 -0.90 1.66 26.90
C ILE A 131 -0.30 3.06 26.70
N PRO A 132 0.74 3.49 27.45
CA PRO A 132 1.37 4.81 27.28
C PRO A 132 2.04 5.04 25.91
N THR A 133 2.17 4.01 25.06
CA THR A 133 2.72 4.16 23.70
C THR A 133 1.66 4.62 22.71
N TYR A 134 0.37 4.35 22.95
CA TYR A 134 -0.70 4.72 22.01
C TYR A 134 -0.81 6.24 21.79
N PRO A 135 -0.76 7.11 22.81
CA PRO A 135 -0.72 8.56 22.60
C PRO A 135 0.42 9.01 21.66
N LEU A 136 1.60 8.36 21.77
CA LEU A 136 2.73 8.65 20.89
C LEU A 136 2.43 8.24 19.44
N VAL A 137 1.76 7.10 19.23
CA VAL A 137 1.35 6.63 17.89
C VAL A 137 0.30 7.55 17.29
N CYS A 138 -0.70 7.98 18.07
CA CYS A 138 -1.72 8.94 17.64
C CYS A 138 -1.09 10.30 17.27
N LEU A 139 -0.15 10.79 18.10
CA LEU A 139 0.59 12.02 17.84
C LEU A 139 1.38 11.93 16.53
N ALA A 140 2.07 10.81 16.29
CA ALA A 140 2.78 10.56 15.05
C ALA A 140 1.84 10.61 13.82
N ALA A 141 0.68 9.97 13.91
CA ALA A 141 -0.30 9.94 12.83
C ALA A 141 -0.84 11.36 12.53
N GLN A 142 -1.26 12.10 13.55
CA GLN A 142 -1.76 13.47 13.41
C GLN A 142 -0.72 14.42 12.78
N TYR A 143 0.53 14.34 13.20
CA TYR A 143 1.58 15.21 12.63
C TYR A 143 2.02 14.78 11.23
N SER A 144 1.91 13.49 10.90
CA SER A 144 2.13 13.00 9.53
C SER A 144 1.11 13.54 8.53
N GLU A 145 -0.11 13.86 8.97
CA GLU A 145 -1.13 14.54 8.17
C GLU A 145 -0.92 16.06 8.14
N ARG A 146 -0.77 16.67 9.33
CA ARG A 146 -0.65 18.14 9.48
C ARG A 146 0.52 18.74 8.72
N VAL A 147 1.57 17.98 8.42
CA VAL A 147 2.71 18.47 7.66
C VAL A 147 2.35 18.80 6.20
N TYR A 148 1.20 18.33 5.69
CA TYR A 148 0.68 18.67 4.36
C TYR A 148 -0.13 19.96 4.34
N GLU A 149 -0.61 20.42 5.50
CA GLU A 149 -1.37 21.65 5.63
C GLU A 149 -0.45 22.89 5.61
N ASN A 150 -1.00 24.00 5.10
CA ASN A 150 -0.29 25.28 5.22
C ASN A 150 -0.27 25.71 6.70
N PRO A 151 0.90 26.11 7.23
CA PRO A 151 1.03 26.52 8.62
C PRO A 151 0.19 27.77 8.90
N ARG A 152 -0.55 27.77 10.03
CA ARG A 152 -1.38 28.90 10.47
C ARG A 152 -0.91 29.41 11.84
N GLY A 153 -0.94 30.74 12.04
CA GLY A 153 -0.58 31.36 13.33
C GLY A 153 0.82 30.99 13.81
N GLU A 154 0.94 30.60 15.07
CA GLU A 154 2.20 30.17 15.72
C GLU A 154 2.84 28.91 15.10
N GLU A 155 2.09 28.16 14.29
CA GLU A 155 2.64 27.00 13.63
C GLU A 155 3.65 27.35 12.53
N ARG A 156 3.69 28.61 12.07
CA ARG A 156 4.67 29.09 11.10
C ARG A 156 6.10 28.97 11.62
N ASP A 157 6.31 29.20 12.90
CA ASP A 157 7.64 29.11 13.50
C ASP A 157 8.14 27.66 13.62
N ALA A 158 7.21 26.71 13.64
CA ALA A 158 7.51 25.27 13.65
C ALA A 158 7.68 24.67 12.26
N HIS A 159 7.27 25.39 11.20
CA HIS A 159 7.32 24.91 9.83
C HIS A 159 8.62 25.35 9.14
N VAL A 160 9.23 24.41 8.43
CA VAL A 160 10.37 24.67 7.54
C VAL A 160 9.93 24.31 6.14
N ASP A 161 9.92 25.29 5.24
CA ASP A 161 9.54 25.08 3.85
C ASP A 161 10.50 24.14 3.11
N ALA A 162 10.00 23.50 2.06
CA ALA A 162 10.86 22.74 1.15
C ALA A 162 11.77 23.71 0.40
N ASP A 163 13.07 23.47 0.45
CA ASP A 163 14.04 24.23 -0.32
C ASP A 163 14.45 23.44 -1.57
N TRP A 164 14.01 23.92 -2.73
CA TRP A 164 14.32 23.30 -4.02
C TRP A 164 15.81 23.35 -4.37
N ARG A 165 16.57 24.32 -3.81
CA ARG A 165 18.00 24.46 -4.07
C ARG A 165 18.82 23.40 -3.34
N THR A 166 18.50 23.18 -2.09
CA THR A 166 19.13 22.13 -1.27
C THR A 166 18.45 20.77 -1.46
N GLY A 167 17.21 20.75 -1.95
CA GLY A 167 16.37 19.56 -2.06
C GLY A 167 15.86 19.04 -0.72
N ALA A 168 15.86 19.91 0.31
CA ALA A 168 15.25 19.59 1.60
C ALA A 168 13.73 19.52 1.47
N LYS A 169 13.11 18.54 2.13
CA LYS A 169 11.66 18.40 2.19
C LYS A 169 11.07 19.40 3.19
N ALA A 170 9.82 19.82 2.93
CA ALA A 170 9.05 20.52 3.95
C ALA A 170 8.94 19.66 5.20
N MET A 171 9.10 20.25 6.35
CA MET A 171 9.07 19.58 7.64
C MET A 171 8.43 20.46 8.70
N ARG A 172 7.91 19.82 9.76
CA ARG A 172 7.38 20.51 10.93
C ARG A 172 8.07 19.96 12.17
N ILE A 173 8.72 20.83 12.95
CA ILE A 173 9.37 20.47 14.18
C ILE A 173 8.79 21.32 15.30
N LYS A 174 8.06 20.71 16.24
CA LYS A 174 7.36 21.38 17.34
C LYS A 174 7.51 20.63 18.65
N SER A 175 7.69 21.35 19.73
CA SER A 175 7.58 20.83 21.08
C SER A 175 6.10 20.69 21.46
N VAL A 176 5.69 19.48 21.86
CA VAL A 176 4.32 19.16 22.24
C VAL A 176 4.33 18.70 23.71
N PRO A 177 3.70 19.45 24.63
CA PRO A 177 3.51 18.96 25.99
C PRO A 177 2.52 17.81 25.99
N MET A 178 2.87 16.72 26.61
CA MET A 178 2.01 15.57 26.88
C MET A 178 2.10 15.24 28.37
N ASP A 179 1.00 14.83 28.99
CA ASP A 179 0.83 14.71 30.45
C ASP A 179 2.01 14.09 31.21
N HIS A 180 2.62 13.04 30.69
CA HIS A 180 3.78 12.38 31.29
C HIS A 180 4.96 12.18 30.34
N MET A 181 4.86 12.70 29.12
CA MET A 181 5.84 12.47 28.06
C MET A 181 5.94 13.67 27.14
N ASN A 182 6.68 14.69 27.59
CA ASN A 182 6.99 15.83 26.73
C ASN A 182 7.77 15.36 25.50
N THR A 183 7.32 15.78 24.33
CA THR A 183 7.83 15.25 23.07
C THR A 183 8.09 16.39 22.10
N ILE A 184 9.25 16.38 21.46
CA ILE A 184 9.49 17.16 20.24
C ILE A 184 9.09 16.28 19.07
N VAL A 185 8.13 16.74 18.27
CA VAL A 185 7.70 16.04 17.07
C VAL A 185 8.42 16.61 15.85
N PHE A 186 9.02 15.73 15.09
CA PHE A 186 9.64 16.04 13.82
C PHE A 186 8.91 15.27 12.71
N ALA A 187 8.02 15.95 12.00
CA ALA A 187 7.25 15.38 10.90
C ALA A 187 7.81 15.79 9.54
N ILE A 188 7.97 14.83 8.65
CA ILE A 188 8.54 15.02 7.31
C ILE A 188 7.43 14.82 6.28
N ARG A 189 7.24 15.82 5.42
CA ARG A 189 6.29 15.75 4.31
C ARG A 189 6.78 14.78 3.23
N GLY A 190 5.84 13.99 2.68
CA GLY A 190 6.07 13.16 1.50
C GLY A 190 6.33 13.98 0.22
N THR A 191 6.45 13.30 -0.91
CA THR A 191 6.60 13.95 -2.22
C THR A 191 5.31 14.64 -2.66
N ALA A 192 5.45 15.66 -3.50
CA ALA A 192 4.31 16.39 -4.03
C ALA A 192 3.55 15.60 -5.11
N THR A 193 4.19 14.63 -5.77
CA THR A 193 3.56 13.76 -6.78
C THR A 193 4.07 12.33 -6.64
N PHE A 194 3.20 11.36 -6.88
CA PHE A 194 3.58 9.95 -6.93
C PHE A 194 4.59 9.68 -8.07
N MET A 195 4.51 10.41 -9.18
CA MET A 195 5.46 10.29 -10.30
C MET A 195 6.86 10.78 -9.97
N ASP A 196 7.00 11.86 -9.20
CA ASP A 196 8.33 12.30 -8.74
C ASP A 196 9.02 11.18 -7.94
N TRP A 197 8.21 10.40 -7.24
CA TRP A 197 8.68 9.22 -6.55
C TRP A 197 8.92 8.05 -7.50
N SER A 198 8.03 7.78 -8.47
CA SER A 198 8.18 6.67 -9.43
C SER A 198 9.34 6.89 -10.41
N VAL A 199 9.66 8.12 -10.78
CA VAL A 199 10.88 8.47 -11.53
C VAL A 199 12.12 8.14 -10.72
N ASN A 200 12.11 8.37 -9.41
CA ASN A 200 13.19 7.97 -8.51
C ASN A 200 13.32 6.44 -8.36
N LEU A 201 12.29 5.66 -8.66
CA LEU A 201 12.38 4.19 -8.70
C LEU A 201 13.35 3.66 -9.79
N ASN A 202 13.72 4.48 -10.76
CA ASN A 202 14.69 4.12 -11.80
C ASN A 202 16.14 4.13 -11.30
N THR A 203 16.43 4.67 -10.12
CA THR A 203 17.78 4.73 -9.58
C THR A 203 18.13 3.43 -8.85
N ALA A 204 19.29 2.85 -9.19
CA ALA A 204 19.82 1.69 -8.47
C ALA A 204 20.03 2.03 -6.99
N PRO A 205 19.83 1.07 -6.07
CA PRO A 205 20.17 1.25 -4.67
C PRO A 205 21.62 1.71 -4.52
N THR A 206 21.88 2.62 -3.59
CA THR A 206 23.20 3.22 -3.38
C THR A 206 23.71 2.97 -1.97
N ALA A 207 25.03 2.86 -1.83
CA ALA A 207 25.67 2.62 -0.54
C ALA A 207 25.52 3.83 0.40
N PRO A 208 25.09 3.63 1.66
CA PRO A 208 24.92 4.70 2.63
C PRO A 208 26.24 5.08 3.34
N LYS A 209 27.36 5.07 2.61
CA LYS A 209 28.68 5.43 3.15
C LYS A 209 28.66 6.79 3.84
N GLY A 210 29.19 6.88 5.06
CA GLY A 210 29.18 8.11 5.84
C GLY A 210 27.78 8.57 6.28
N PHE A 211 26.80 7.67 6.31
CA PHE A 211 25.43 7.96 6.73
C PHE A 211 24.84 6.87 7.66
N LEU A 212 25.04 5.59 7.33
CA LEU A 212 24.69 4.47 8.21
C LEU A 212 25.94 3.70 8.62
N ASP A 213 25.84 2.94 9.71
CA ASP A 213 26.92 2.10 10.23
C ASP A 213 27.28 0.95 9.28
N ASP A 214 26.27 0.37 8.59
CA ASP A 214 26.49 -0.65 7.58
C ASP A 214 26.52 -0.04 6.16
N PRO A 215 27.71 0.13 5.57
CA PRO A 215 27.87 0.66 4.22
C PRO A 215 27.41 -0.31 3.12
N ASN A 216 27.17 -1.58 3.44
CA ASN A 216 26.75 -2.61 2.50
C ASN A 216 25.21 -2.75 2.45
N ASN A 217 24.49 -2.19 3.38
CA ASN A 217 23.04 -2.13 3.34
C ASN A 217 22.58 -1.02 2.38
N PHE A 218 22.65 -1.27 1.09
CA PHE A 218 22.28 -0.31 0.04
C PHE A 218 20.86 0.21 0.25
N CYS A 219 20.69 1.51 0.12
CA CYS A 219 19.42 2.19 0.32
C CYS A 219 18.87 2.76 -0.99
N HIS A 220 17.58 3.03 -1.02
CA HIS A 220 16.94 3.73 -2.12
C HIS A 220 17.61 5.09 -2.34
N ALA A 221 18.24 5.28 -3.50
CA ALA A 221 19.12 6.43 -3.77
C ALA A 221 18.43 7.78 -3.57
N GLY A 222 17.18 7.93 -4.03
CA GLY A 222 16.40 9.15 -3.89
C GLY A 222 16.12 9.52 -2.43
N PHE A 223 15.64 8.57 -1.63
CA PHE A 223 15.37 8.83 -0.21
C PHE A 223 16.65 9.09 0.58
N LEU A 224 17.73 8.35 0.31
CA LEU A 224 19.02 8.58 0.94
C LEU A 224 19.58 9.95 0.62
N SER A 225 19.47 10.41 -0.65
CA SER A 225 19.90 11.75 -1.06
C SER A 225 19.15 12.85 -0.31
N VAL A 226 17.82 12.71 -0.18
CA VAL A 226 17.00 13.65 0.59
C VAL A 226 17.37 13.61 2.08
N ALA A 227 17.50 12.43 2.67
CA ALA A 227 17.85 12.29 4.09
C ALA A 227 19.19 12.98 4.41
N ARG A 228 20.21 12.81 3.57
CA ARG A 228 21.51 13.49 3.71
C ARG A 228 21.36 15.03 3.72
N LYS A 229 20.54 15.56 2.81
CA LYS A 229 20.31 17.02 2.70
C LYS A 229 19.54 17.57 3.90
N MET A 230 18.79 16.74 4.60
CA MET A 230 18.01 17.15 5.78
C MET A 230 18.82 17.16 7.09
N ILE A 231 20.02 16.59 7.13
CA ILE A 231 20.83 16.55 8.35
C ILE A 231 21.03 17.95 8.93
N SER A 232 21.58 18.88 8.15
CA SER A 232 21.91 20.23 8.61
C SER A 232 20.68 21.05 9.02
N PRO A 233 19.62 21.17 8.20
CA PRO A 233 18.46 21.97 8.61
C PRO A 233 17.73 21.39 9.83
N VAL A 234 17.68 20.05 9.98
CA VAL A 234 17.08 19.41 11.16
C VAL A 234 17.93 19.67 12.39
N ALA A 235 19.27 19.50 12.30
CA ALA A 235 20.18 19.77 13.41
C ALA A 235 20.09 21.21 13.88
N ALA A 236 20.09 22.18 12.95
CA ALA A 236 19.96 23.60 13.25
C ALA A 236 18.66 23.90 14.02
N ARG A 237 17.53 23.34 13.56
CA ARG A 237 16.24 23.55 14.26
C ARG A 237 16.18 22.89 15.62
N LEU A 238 16.69 21.66 15.78
CA LEU A 238 16.74 21.00 17.07
C LEU A 238 17.64 21.73 18.06
N ARG A 239 18.80 22.22 17.61
CA ARG A 239 19.71 23.05 18.42
C ARG A 239 18.99 24.30 18.90
N HIS A 240 18.33 25.03 18.01
CA HIS A 240 17.57 26.22 18.36
C HIS A 240 16.50 25.93 19.44
N LEU A 241 15.75 24.83 19.32
CA LEU A 241 14.78 24.42 20.33
C LEU A 241 15.42 24.12 21.70
N LEU A 242 16.61 23.55 21.71
CA LEU A 242 17.35 23.28 22.95
C LEU A 242 17.94 24.55 23.57
N GLU A 243 18.37 25.51 22.75
CA GLU A 243 18.85 26.83 23.17
C GLU A 243 17.72 27.68 23.77
N GLU A 244 16.53 27.66 23.17
CA GLU A 244 15.34 28.35 23.70
C GLU A 244 14.93 27.85 25.09
N ASP A 245 15.00 26.54 25.31
CA ASP A 245 14.66 25.91 26.60
C ASP A 245 15.51 24.64 26.82
N PRO A 246 16.62 24.76 27.57
CA PRO A 246 17.51 23.62 27.85
C PRO A 246 16.83 22.45 28.56
N ARG A 247 15.68 22.65 29.21
CA ARG A 247 14.91 21.55 29.83
C ARG A 247 14.36 20.57 28.84
N ARG A 248 14.29 20.94 27.53
CA ARG A 248 13.89 20.06 26.43
C ARG A 248 14.84 18.88 26.20
N CYS A 249 16.02 18.89 26.83
CA CYS A 249 16.90 17.71 26.85
C CYS A 249 16.29 16.53 27.62
N SER A 250 15.30 16.78 28.49
CA SER A 250 14.53 15.71 29.15
C SER A 250 13.38 15.15 28.31
N TYR A 251 13.10 15.75 27.14
CA TYR A 251 12.00 15.36 26.27
C TYR A 251 12.38 14.17 25.38
N SER A 252 11.39 13.47 24.89
CA SER A 252 11.58 12.50 23.82
C SER A 252 11.52 13.21 22.47
N LEU A 253 12.24 12.68 21.47
CA LEU A 253 12.13 13.08 20.09
C LEU A 253 11.32 12.03 19.31
N LEU A 254 10.27 12.43 18.63
CA LEU A 254 9.46 11.61 17.76
C LEU A 254 9.64 12.04 16.30
N ILE A 255 10.19 11.15 15.49
CA ILE A 255 10.34 11.33 14.05
C ILE A 255 9.18 10.61 13.37
N THR A 256 8.50 11.28 12.46
CA THR A 256 7.33 10.70 11.77
C THR A 256 7.21 11.18 10.33
N GLY A 257 6.41 10.47 9.56
CA GLY A 257 6.07 10.82 8.19
C GLY A 257 5.20 9.78 7.52
N HIS A 258 4.49 10.21 6.49
CA HIS A 258 3.65 9.37 5.65
C HIS A 258 4.30 9.20 4.28
N SER A 259 4.07 8.06 3.63
CA SER A 259 4.55 7.82 2.26
C SER A 259 6.07 8.01 2.14
N ALA A 260 6.56 8.74 1.15
CA ALA A 260 7.98 9.06 0.97
C ALA A 260 8.58 9.85 2.15
N GLY A 261 7.77 10.63 2.89
CA GLY A 261 8.22 11.30 4.12
C GLY A 261 8.60 10.30 5.21
N GLY A 262 7.86 9.21 5.32
CA GLY A 262 8.17 8.09 6.22
C GLY A 262 9.47 7.37 5.86
N ALA A 263 9.77 7.21 4.55
CA ALA A 263 11.03 6.62 4.11
C ALA A 263 12.24 7.50 4.52
N VAL A 264 12.14 8.80 4.32
CA VAL A 264 13.17 9.76 4.76
C VAL A 264 13.29 9.78 6.28
N ALA A 265 12.16 9.75 7.01
CA ALA A 265 12.11 9.68 8.47
C ALA A 265 12.85 8.43 9.00
N SER A 266 12.61 7.27 8.38
CA SER A 266 13.27 6.01 8.76
C SER A 266 14.80 6.06 8.55
N LEU A 267 15.24 6.65 7.44
CA LEU A 267 16.67 6.83 7.16
C LEU A 267 17.34 7.80 8.14
N LEU A 268 16.70 8.93 8.43
CA LEU A 268 17.20 9.90 9.41
C LEU A 268 17.26 9.29 10.82
N TYR A 269 16.24 8.54 11.21
CA TYR A 269 16.25 7.83 12.49
C TYR A 269 17.42 6.85 12.60
N ALA A 270 17.64 6.03 11.56
CA ALA A 270 18.77 5.12 11.53
C ALA A 270 20.13 5.86 11.57
N HIS A 271 20.24 6.99 10.86
CA HIS A 271 21.41 7.87 10.91
C HIS A 271 21.66 8.44 12.30
N MET A 272 20.62 8.95 12.97
CA MET A 272 20.70 9.51 14.32
C MET A 272 21.17 8.50 15.36
N LEU A 273 20.90 7.21 15.14
CA LEU A 273 21.33 6.12 16.02
C LEU A 273 22.64 5.46 15.58
N SER A 274 23.27 5.95 14.51
CA SER A 274 24.57 5.45 14.04
C SER A 274 25.66 5.77 15.06
N THR A 275 26.55 4.81 15.28
CA THR A 275 27.64 4.88 16.28
C THR A 275 29.02 5.01 15.65
N SER A 276 29.14 4.71 14.35
CA SER A 276 30.41 4.79 13.62
C SER A 276 30.87 6.23 13.44
N LYS A 277 32.19 6.47 13.60
CA LYS A 277 32.79 7.78 13.35
C LYS A 277 32.54 8.26 11.92
N ALA A 278 32.46 7.35 10.95
CA ALA A 278 32.20 7.68 9.56
C ALA A 278 30.81 8.27 9.33
N ALA A 279 29.80 7.87 10.13
CA ALA A 279 28.43 8.35 10.06
C ALA A 279 28.16 9.52 11.05
N SER A 280 29.17 9.99 11.77
CA SER A 280 29.01 11.08 12.72
C SER A 280 28.60 12.38 12.04
N SER A 281 27.60 13.05 12.58
CA SER A 281 27.12 14.35 12.13
C SER A 281 26.64 15.17 13.31
N GLU A 282 26.40 16.46 13.14
CA GLU A 282 25.78 17.28 14.18
C GLU A 282 24.43 16.67 14.63
N LEU A 283 23.62 16.16 13.72
CA LEU A 283 22.33 15.55 14.05
C LEU A 283 22.49 14.29 14.91
N SER A 284 23.46 13.43 14.62
CA SER A 284 23.73 12.24 15.44
C SER A 284 24.25 12.60 16.84
N ILE A 285 25.03 13.68 16.95
CA ILE A 285 25.50 14.21 18.27
C ILE A 285 24.33 14.73 19.08
N LEU A 286 23.47 15.57 18.48
CA LEU A 286 22.28 16.11 19.15
C LEU A 286 21.30 15.03 19.59
N THR A 287 21.33 13.85 18.99
CA THR A 287 20.48 12.71 19.40
C THR A 287 20.70 12.36 20.87
N GLY A 288 21.93 12.45 21.37
CA GLY A 288 22.28 12.21 22.77
C GLY A 288 21.69 13.21 23.76
N CYS A 289 21.18 14.35 23.28
CA CYS A 289 20.52 15.36 24.13
C CYS A 289 19.07 15.00 24.49
N PHE A 290 18.49 13.94 23.90
CA PHE A 290 17.09 13.57 24.12
C PHE A 290 16.98 12.32 24.99
N LYS A 291 15.98 12.32 25.88
CA LYS A 291 15.70 11.16 26.74
C LYS A 291 15.46 9.88 25.97
N ARG A 292 14.77 9.97 24.81
CA ARG A 292 14.47 8.87 23.90
C ARG A 292 14.26 9.41 22.49
N VAL A 293 14.57 8.58 21.52
CA VAL A 293 14.24 8.87 20.12
C VAL A 293 13.34 7.77 19.57
N HIS A 294 12.21 8.16 19.00
CA HIS A 294 11.22 7.27 18.42
C HIS A 294 11.05 7.58 16.95
N CYS A 295 10.75 6.54 16.14
CA CYS A 295 10.34 6.70 14.76
C CYS A 295 9.06 5.89 14.52
N ILE A 296 8.01 6.56 14.05
CA ILE A 296 6.72 5.94 13.74
C ILE A 296 6.27 6.47 12.39
N THR A 297 6.10 5.58 11.41
CA THR A 297 5.81 5.96 10.03
C THR A 297 4.57 5.25 9.49
N PHE A 298 3.98 5.78 8.42
CA PHE A 298 2.71 5.31 7.86
C PHE A 298 2.82 5.15 6.34
N GLY A 299 2.38 4.00 5.80
CA GLY A 299 2.35 3.74 4.36
C GLY A 299 3.70 3.93 3.66
N THR A 300 4.79 3.59 4.34
CA THR A 300 6.15 3.86 3.88
C THR A 300 6.57 2.86 2.80
N PRO A 301 7.16 3.31 1.69
CA PRO A 301 7.74 2.41 0.70
C PRO A 301 9.00 1.71 1.22
N PRO A 302 9.48 0.64 0.55
CA PRO A 302 10.74 -0.03 0.87
C PRO A 302 11.95 0.92 0.81
N VAL A 303 12.89 0.78 1.74
CA VAL A 303 13.96 1.77 1.99
C VAL A 303 15.36 1.25 1.73
N SER A 304 15.66 -0.02 2.09
CA SER A 304 17.02 -0.58 2.08
C SER A 304 17.02 -2.08 1.78
N LEU A 305 18.15 -2.65 1.38
CA LEU A 305 18.28 -4.08 1.06
C LEU A 305 17.89 -4.97 2.25
N LEU A 306 18.42 -4.64 3.42
CA LEU A 306 18.08 -5.29 4.68
C LEU A 306 17.20 -4.33 5.50
N PRO A 307 16.17 -4.83 6.21
CA PRO A 307 15.31 -3.98 7.03
C PRO A 307 16.13 -3.15 8.03
N LEU A 308 15.96 -1.82 8.01
CA LEU A 308 16.54 -0.98 9.04
C LEU A 308 15.84 -1.27 10.36
N GLN A 309 16.62 -1.54 11.40
CA GLN A 309 16.14 -1.83 12.75
C GLN A 309 16.79 -0.88 13.75
N LYS A 310 16.17 -0.70 14.91
CA LYS A 310 16.82 -0.01 16.03
C LYS A 310 17.94 -0.88 16.58
N PRO A 311 19.00 -0.29 17.14
CA PRO A 311 20.05 -1.06 17.79
C PRO A 311 19.51 -1.93 18.94
N SER A 312 20.17 -3.07 19.19
CA SER A 312 19.73 -4.05 20.20
C SER A 312 20.17 -3.75 21.65
N GLY A 313 20.94 -2.68 21.86
CA GLY A 313 21.44 -2.27 23.17
C GLY A 313 20.33 -2.03 24.21
N SER A 314 20.65 -2.18 25.48
CA SER A 314 19.70 -2.02 26.60
C SER A 314 19.12 -0.61 26.68
N GLU A 315 19.89 0.39 26.29
CA GLU A 315 19.55 1.80 26.22
C GLU A 315 18.44 2.08 25.19
N PHE A 316 18.38 1.28 24.11
CA PHE A 316 17.38 1.41 23.06
C PHE A 316 16.09 0.63 23.31
N LYS A 317 15.99 -0.14 24.40
CA LYS A 317 14.79 -0.97 24.69
C LYS A 317 13.49 -0.17 24.69
N LYS A 318 13.55 1.07 25.20
CA LYS A 318 12.40 1.98 25.29
C LYS A 318 12.19 2.85 24.04
N PHE A 319 13.06 2.74 23.02
CA PHE A 319 12.90 3.41 21.76
C PHE A 319 11.89 2.61 20.91
N VAL A 320 11.06 3.32 20.18
CA VAL A 320 10.04 2.74 19.30
C VAL A 320 10.44 2.97 17.85
N PHE A 321 10.45 1.92 17.04
CA PHE A 321 10.61 2.02 15.60
C PHE A 321 9.55 1.15 14.94
N LEU A 322 8.45 1.77 14.50
CA LEU A 322 7.28 1.10 13.94
C LEU A 322 6.93 1.70 12.57
N THR A 323 6.54 0.84 11.66
CA THR A 323 5.97 1.22 10.37
C THR A 323 4.57 0.62 10.26
N PHE A 324 3.55 1.48 10.27
CA PHE A 324 2.16 1.09 10.10
C PHE A 324 1.79 1.02 8.62
N ILE A 325 1.17 -0.08 8.22
CA ILE A 325 0.77 -0.35 6.85
C ILE A 325 -0.69 -0.83 6.85
N ASN A 326 -1.57 -0.14 6.14
CA ASN A 326 -2.91 -0.66 5.89
C ASN A 326 -2.83 -1.85 4.92
N GLU A 327 -3.49 -2.97 5.25
CA GLU A 327 -3.62 -4.09 4.31
C GLU A 327 -4.27 -3.60 3.02
N GLY A 328 -3.59 -3.80 1.88
CA GLY A 328 -4.02 -3.30 0.58
C GLY A 328 -3.26 -2.07 0.07
N ASP A 329 -2.48 -1.38 0.90
CA ASP A 329 -1.71 -0.20 0.50
C ASP A 329 -0.60 -0.54 -0.51
N PRO A 330 -0.71 -0.05 -1.78
CA PRO A 330 0.27 -0.37 -2.82
C PRO A 330 1.65 0.22 -2.55
N VAL A 331 1.74 1.35 -1.81
CA VAL A 331 2.99 2.08 -1.60
C VAL A 331 3.96 1.29 -0.74
N ALA A 332 3.45 0.56 0.24
CA ALA A 332 4.27 -0.27 1.13
C ALA A 332 5.06 -1.38 0.39
N ARG A 333 4.67 -1.67 -0.85
CA ARG A 333 5.32 -2.67 -1.73
C ARG A 333 5.98 -2.04 -2.95
N ALA A 334 5.83 -0.73 -3.13
CA ALA A 334 6.17 -0.09 -4.38
C ALA A 334 7.68 -0.03 -4.62
N ASP A 335 8.12 -0.83 -5.57
CA ASP A 335 9.34 -0.64 -6.35
C ASP A 335 8.96 -0.61 -7.85
N LYS A 336 9.93 -0.37 -8.72
CA LYS A 336 9.67 -0.25 -10.17
C LYS A 336 9.02 -1.50 -10.76
N ALA A 337 9.52 -2.68 -10.42
CA ALA A 337 9.03 -3.95 -10.96
C ALA A 337 7.61 -4.23 -10.45
N TYR A 338 7.37 -3.97 -9.16
CA TYR A 338 6.06 -4.12 -8.54
C TYR A 338 5.02 -3.18 -9.16
N VAL A 339 5.32 -1.88 -9.29
CA VAL A 339 4.40 -0.91 -9.88
C VAL A 339 4.06 -1.30 -11.33
N LYS A 340 5.07 -1.72 -12.11
CA LYS A 340 4.84 -2.23 -13.47
C LYS A 340 3.90 -3.44 -13.47
N SER A 341 4.16 -4.43 -12.62
CA SER A 341 3.32 -5.63 -12.49
C SER A 341 1.89 -5.30 -12.05
N LEU A 342 1.71 -4.34 -11.15
CA LEU A 342 0.40 -3.86 -10.72
C LEU A 342 -0.38 -3.20 -11.88
N LEU A 343 0.29 -2.39 -12.69
CA LEU A 343 -0.32 -1.78 -13.87
C LEU A 343 -0.69 -2.83 -14.93
N GLU A 344 0.15 -3.84 -15.13
CA GLU A 344 -0.14 -4.98 -16.00
C GLU A 344 -1.39 -5.75 -15.52
N LEU A 345 -1.52 -5.96 -14.20
CA LEU A 345 -2.72 -6.56 -13.61
C LEU A 345 -3.97 -5.73 -13.92
N PHE A 346 -3.90 -4.41 -13.80
CA PHE A 346 -5.05 -3.55 -14.09
C PHE A 346 -5.47 -3.59 -15.58
N VAL A 347 -4.52 -3.79 -16.49
CA VAL A 347 -4.79 -3.95 -17.93
C VAL A 347 -5.30 -5.35 -18.26
N ALA A 348 -4.77 -6.39 -17.62
CA ALA A 348 -5.10 -7.78 -17.88
C ALA A 348 -6.62 -8.03 -17.78
N PRO A 349 -7.18 -8.97 -18.55
CA PRO A 349 -8.56 -9.41 -18.35
C PRO A 349 -8.72 -10.02 -16.94
N ALA A 350 -9.90 -9.81 -16.32
CA ALA A 350 -10.19 -10.43 -15.04
C ALA A 350 -10.14 -11.97 -15.16
N PRO A 351 -9.64 -12.67 -14.14
CA PRO A 351 -9.67 -14.12 -14.15
C PRO A 351 -11.13 -14.60 -14.19
N VAL A 352 -11.41 -15.53 -15.12
CA VAL A 352 -12.72 -16.13 -15.27
C VAL A 352 -12.90 -17.09 -14.10
N GLU A 353 -13.91 -16.87 -13.24
CA GLU A 353 -14.32 -17.91 -12.28
C GLU A 353 -14.64 -19.18 -13.09
N ALA A 354 -13.90 -20.26 -12.84
CA ALA A 354 -14.23 -21.57 -13.38
C ALA A 354 -15.62 -21.96 -12.86
N LYS A 355 -16.66 -21.60 -13.60
CA LYS A 355 -17.99 -22.16 -13.36
C LYS A 355 -17.84 -23.66 -13.62
N GLU A 356 -17.92 -24.48 -12.56
CA GLU A 356 -18.11 -25.91 -12.71
C GLU A 356 -19.24 -26.10 -13.72
N SER A 357 -18.88 -26.52 -14.93
CA SER A 357 -19.83 -26.94 -15.93
C SER A 357 -20.37 -28.30 -15.54
N SER A 358 -21.24 -28.32 -14.56
CA SER A 358 -22.12 -29.47 -14.32
C SER A 358 -23.22 -29.47 -15.37
N LYS A 359 -22.87 -29.62 -16.63
CA LYS A 359 -23.78 -30.10 -17.65
C LYS A 359 -23.47 -31.57 -17.86
N HIS A 360 -24.07 -32.42 -17.05
CA HIS A 360 -24.34 -33.77 -17.47
C HIS A 360 -25.18 -33.71 -18.74
N PRO A 361 -24.76 -34.31 -19.86
CA PRO A 361 -25.64 -34.48 -21.00
C PRO A 361 -26.83 -35.35 -20.55
N PRO A 362 -28.06 -35.05 -21.02
CA PRO A 362 -29.22 -35.88 -20.70
C PRO A 362 -29.01 -37.31 -21.26
N PRO A 363 -29.43 -38.36 -20.56
CA PRO A 363 -29.26 -39.73 -21.02
C PRO A 363 -30.11 -39.92 -22.28
N SER A 364 -29.44 -40.23 -23.38
CA SER A 364 -30.09 -40.68 -24.63
C SER A 364 -30.81 -41.99 -24.40
N LYS A 365 -32.13 -42.00 -24.62
CA LYS A 365 -32.94 -43.19 -24.70
C LYS A 365 -32.49 -43.99 -25.90
N SER A 366 -31.85 -45.14 -25.68
CA SER A 366 -31.71 -46.18 -26.72
C SER A 366 -32.50 -47.40 -26.30
N SER A 367 -33.36 -47.79 -27.20
CA SER A 367 -34.24 -48.96 -27.24
C SER A 367 -33.46 -50.27 -27.13
N SER A 368 -34.02 -51.22 -26.37
CA SER A 368 -33.60 -52.61 -26.31
C SER A 368 -33.86 -53.33 -27.64
N PRO A 369 -33.15 -54.47 -27.90
CA PRO A 369 -33.85 -55.71 -28.04
C PRO A 369 -33.25 -56.88 -27.22
N LYS A 370 -34.15 -57.84 -26.97
CA LYS A 370 -33.98 -59.08 -26.24
C LYS A 370 -33.11 -60.09 -27.04
N HIS A 371 -32.41 -60.94 -26.31
CA HIS A 371 -32.33 -62.38 -26.38
C HIS A 371 -30.93 -62.94 -26.07
N GLY A 372 -30.92 -64.03 -25.27
CA GLY A 372 -29.90 -65.06 -25.38
C GLY A 372 -29.35 -65.57 -24.06
N LYS A 373 -29.91 -66.73 -23.62
CA LYS A 373 -29.35 -67.59 -22.55
C LYS A 373 -27.99 -68.16 -22.93
N ALA A 374 -27.07 -68.33 -21.94
CA ALA A 374 -26.41 -69.66 -21.67
C ALA A 374 -25.40 -69.53 -20.54
N HIS A 375 -25.52 -70.33 -19.57
CA HIS A 375 -24.71 -71.30 -18.79
C HIS A 375 -23.18 -71.12 -18.74
N GLY A 376 -22.64 -71.34 -17.51
CA GLY A 376 -21.27 -71.82 -17.25
C GLY A 376 -20.66 -71.24 -15.98
N THR A 377 -20.91 -71.88 -14.84
CA THR A 377 -20.10 -72.73 -13.95
C THR A 377 -18.67 -72.34 -13.66
N GLY A 378 -18.36 -72.34 -12.35
CA GLY A 378 -17.04 -72.61 -11.78
C GLY A 378 -16.57 -71.56 -10.86
N SER A 379 -16.70 -71.64 -9.63
CA SER A 379 -16.10 -72.43 -8.51
C SER A 379 -14.97 -71.72 -7.77
N ASN A 380 -15.18 -71.58 -6.47
CA ASN A 380 -14.23 -71.76 -5.33
C ASN A 380 -13.15 -70.70 -5.12
N THR A 381 -12.80 -70.33 -3.92
CA THR A 381 -12.90 -70.77 -2.53
C THR A 381 -12.39 -69.73 -1.57
N SER A 382 -13.10 -69.48 -0.49
CA SER A 382 -12.75 -69.52 0.94
C SER A 382 -11.53 -68.73 1.41
N LEU A 383 -11.52 -68.09 2.57
CA LEU A 383 -11.73 -68.43 3.99
C LEU A 383 -11.84 -67.18 4.84
N ILE A 384 -12.81 -66.94 5.59
CA ILE A 384 -13.01 -67.02 7.04
C ILE A 384 -11.95 -66.37 7.93
N SER A 385 -12.37 -65.36 8.67
CA SER A 385 -12.24 -65.33 10.13
C SER A 385 -13.22 -64.33 10.76
N LYS A 386 -14.02 -64.87 11.67
CA LYS A 386 -14.94 -64.20 12.58
C LYS A 386 -14.22 -63.83 13.86
N THR A 387 -14.56 -62.68 14.47
CA THR A 387 -14.81 -62.61 15.93
C THR A 387 -15.62 -61.32 16.22
N SER A 388 -16.77 -61.47 16.60
CA SER A 388 -17.52 -61.42 17.88
C SER A 388 -17.78 -60.04 18.46
N LYS A 389 -19.05 -59.76 18.57
CA LYS A 389 -19.80 -58.69 19.20
C LYS A 389 -19.47 -58.48 20.68
N VAL A 390 -19.50 -57.22 21.15
CA VAL A 390 -20.24 -56.89 22.38
C VAL A 390 -20.97 -55.57 22.20
N SER A 391 -22.26 -55.59 22.50
CA SER A 391 -23.19 -54.48 22.46
C SER A 391 -23.33 -53.90 23.87
N VAL A 392 -23.16 -52.56 24.01
CA VAL A 392 -23.72 -51.87 25.19
C VAL A 392 -24.50 -50.67 24.70
N LYS A 393 -25.81 -50.68 24.92
CA LYS A 393 -26.72 -49.57 24.77
C LYS A 393 -26.52 -48.59 25.92
N SER A 394 -26.30 -47.32 25.64
CA SER A 394 -26.61 -46.23 26.56
C SER A 394 -27.23 -45.07 25.77
N SER A 395 -28.47 -44.82 26.09
CA SER A 395 -29.31 -43.74 25.58
C SER A 395 -28.97 -42.43 26.29
N ARG A 396 -28.56 -41.40 25.54
CA ARG A 396 -28.77 -39.99 25.93
C ARG A 396 -28.95 -39.13 24.68
N SER A 397 -30.12 -38.53 24.61
CA SER A 397 -30.54 -37.53 23.65
C SER A 397 -29.74 -36.25 23.79
N SER A 398 -29.15 -35.77 22.69
CA SER A 398 -28.61 -34.39 22.56
C SER A 398 -29.04 -33.80 21.21
N PRO A 399 -29.35 -32.51 21.13
CA PRO A 399 -29.99 -31.93 19.97
C PRO A 399 -29.00 -31.82 18.80
N ARG A 400 -29.47 -32.22 17.65
CA ARG A 400 -28.78 -32.23 16.37
C ARG A 400 -28.62 -30.81 15.85
N SER A 401 -27.48 -30.15 16.14
CA SER A 401 -27.07 -28.95 15.43
C SER A 401 -26.62 -29.34 14.01
N SER A 402 -27.39 -28.95 13.03
CA SER A 402 -27.03 -29.10 11.62
C SER A 402 -25.90 -28.11 11.28
N SER A 403 -24.66 -28.51 11.46
CA SER A 403 -23.53 -27.85 10.89
C SER A 403 -23.55 -28.04 9.37
N LYS A 404 -23.97 -27.02 8.62
CA LYS A 404 -23.73 -26.96 7.18
C LYS A 404 -22.22 -26.99 6.97
N SER A 405 -21.69 -28.13 6.53
CA SER A 405 -20.31 -28.25 6.06
C SER A 405 -20.15 -27.34 4.83
N THR A 406 -19.57 -26.17 5.03
CA THR A 406 -19.09 -25.33 3.94
C THR A 406 -17.91 -26.06 3.30
N LYS A 407 -18.08 -26.55 2.07
CA LYS A 407 -16.98 -27.06 1.24
C LYS A 407 -15.86 -26.02 1.23
N PRO A 408 -14.58 -26.40 1.40
CA PRO A 408 -13.47 -25.47 1.27
C PRO A 408 -13.51 -24.85 -0.12
N LYS A 409 -13.55 -23.51 -0.19
CA LYS A 409 -13.43 -22.78 -1.45
C LYS A 409 -12.05 -23.05 -2.01
N THR A 410 -11.97 -23.49 -3.26
CA THR A 410 -10.72 -23.54 -4.01
C THR A 410 -10.04 -22.17 -3.93
N PRO A 411 -8.72 -22.10 -3.61
CA PRO A 411 -7.99 -20.84 -3.62
C PRO A 411 -8.16 -20.16 -4.98
N GLY A 412 -8.39 -18.84 -4.97
CA GLY A 412 -8.44 -18.06 -6.20
C GLY A 412 -7.08 -18.09 -6.94
N PRO A 413 -7.02 -17.57 -8.17
CA PRO A 413 -5.77 -17.47 -8.91
C PRO A 413 -4.77 -16.62 -8.15
N ILE A 414 -3.48 -16.91 -8.33
CA ILE A 414 -2.36 -16.14 -7.76
C ILE A 414 -1.78 -15.28 -8.88
N TRP A 415 -1.56 -13.99 -8.60
CA TRP A 415 -0.81 -13.11 -9.48
C TRP A 415 0.69 -13.29 -9.24
N ASP A 416 1.47 -13.38 -10.31
CA ASP A 416 2.92 -13.48 -10.19
C ASP A 416 3.51 -12.11 -9.83
N VAL A 417 4.03 -12.00 -8.61
CA VAL A 417 4.59 -10.76 -8.07
C VAL A 417 6.11 -10.78 -8.25
N PRO A 418 6.71 -9.78 -8.91
CA PRO A 418 8.16 -9.75 -9.09
C PRO A 418 8.87 -9.67 -7.73
N PRO A 419 10.08 -10.25 -7.60
CA PRO A 419 10.85 -10.22 -6.37
C PRO A 419 11.19 -8.77 -5.99
N SER A 420 10.96 -8.43 -4.72
CA SER A 420 11.31 -7.11 -4.16
C SER A 420 12.80 -7.01 -3.91
N THR A 421 13.39 -5.88 -4.26
CA THR A 421 14.80 -5.58 -4.03
C THR A 421 15.04 -4.99 -2.65
N LEU A 422 14.15 -4.11 -2.20
CA LEU A 422 14.27 -3.38 -0.94
C LEU A 422 13.23 -3.85 0.07
N SER A 423 13.52 -3.59 1.34
CA SER A 423 12.75 -3.94 2.52
C SER A 423 12.19 -2.69 3.21
N ASN A 424 11.09 -2.87 3.93
CA ASN A 424 10.54 -1.85 4.80
C ASN A 424 11.40 -1.68 6.06
N ALA A 425 11.35 -0.49 6.67
CA ALA A 425 12.12 -0.15 7.87
C ALA A 425 11.31 -0.34 9.16
N GLY A 426 11.97 -0.65 10.27
CA GLY A 426 11.34 -0.84 11.57
C GLY A 426 10.49 -2.10 11.69
N GLN A 427 9.81 -2.25 12.81
CA GLN A 427 8.83 -3.32 12.99
C GLN A 427 7.57 -3.00 12.19
N ILE A 428 7.21 -3.90 11.28
CA ILE A 428 6.06 -3.73 10.42
C ILE A 428 4.78 -4.10 11.18
N VAL A 429 3.82 -3.19 11.19
CA VAL A 429 2.49 -3.35 11.79
C VAL A 429 1.44 -3.23 10.71
N ILE A 430 0.70 -4.31 10.47
CA ILE A 430 -0.39 -4.33 9.50
C ILE A 430 -1.69 -3.97 10.19
N LEU A 431 -2.38 -2.96 9.65
CA LEU A 431 -3.71 -2.55 10.07
C LEU A 431 -4.75 -3.17 9.15
N ARG A 432 -5.64 -3.99 9.71
CA ARG A 432 -6.67 -4.73 8.98
C ARG A 432 -8.06 -4.38 9.51
N SER A 433 -9.10 -4.58 8.70
CA SER A 433 -10.48 -4.51 9.19
C SER A 433 -10.75 -5.61 10.23
N GLY A 434 -11.32 -5.24 11.37
CA GLY A 434 -11.63 -6.16 12.46
C GLY A 434 -12.74 -7.15 12.11
N ASN A 435 -13.71 -6.74 11.30
CA ASN A 435 -14.83 -7.57 10.90
C ASN A 435 -14.77 -7.94 9.42
N SER A 436 -14.09 -9.04 9.10
CA SER A 436 -13.96 -9.54 7.73
C SER A 436 -15.23 -10.22 7.19
N SER A 437 -16.31 -10.31 7.97
CA SER A 437 -17.54 -11.03 7.60
C SER A 437 -18.46 -10.28 6.64
N SER A 438 -18.18 -9.02 6.34
CA SER A 438 -18.92 -8.23 5.36
C SER A 438 -18.72 -8.82 3.95
N LYS A 439 -19.67 -9.62 3.50
CA LYS A 439 -19.72 -10.25 2.16
C LYS A 439 -20.05 -9.26 1.05
N THR A 440 -20.02 -7.97 1.30
CA THR A 440 -20.26 -6.96 0.29
C THR A 440 -19.07 -6.91 -0.66
N LYS A 441 -19.29 -7.33 -1.90
CA LYS A 441 -18.35 -7.22 -3.04
C LYS A 441 -18.15 -5.75 -3.49
N ARG A 442 -18.49 -4.80 -2.65
CA ARG A 442 -18.47 -3.36 -2.93
C ARG A 442 -17.26 -2.73 -2.25
N ALA A 443 -16.60 -1.88 -2.94
CA ALA A 443 -15.57 -1.01 -2.41
C ALA A 443 -16.10 -0.19 -1.22
N LYS A 444 -15.22 0.04 -0.25
CA LYS A 444 -15.56 0.68 1.03
C LYS A 444 -14.87 2.03 1.12
N THR A 445 -15.62 3.03 1.53
CA THR A 445 -15.07 4.34 1.89
C THR A 445 -14.19 4.26 3.13
N VAL A 446 -13.47 5.33 3.45
CA VAL A 446 -12.70 5.42 4.70
C VAL A 446 -13.60 5.18 5.90
N GLU A 447 -14.78 5.81 5.94
CA GLU A 447 -15.76 5.69 7.03
C GLU A 447 -16.30 4.26 7.16
N GLU A 448 -16.62 3.61 6.03
CA GLU A 448 -17.08 2.22 6.02
C GLU A 448 -15.99 1.27 6.54
N ARG A 449 -14.72 1.52 6.21
CA ARG A 449 -13.58 0.72 6.71
C ARG A 449 -13.33 0.94 8.20
N LEU A 450 -13.49 2.15 8.68
CA LEU A 450 -13.36 2.47 10.11
C LEU A 450 -14.50 1.85 10.93
N SER A 451 -15.74 1.82 10.39
CA SER A 451 -16.89 1.19 11.06
C SER A 451 -16.74 -0.33 11.25
N GLU A 452 -15.85 -0.99 10.51
CA GLU A 452 -15.54 -2.42 10.66
C GLU A 452 -14.64 -2.73 11.85
N GLY A 453 -14.15 -1.68 12.56
CA GLY A 453 -13.11 -1.82 13.57
C GLY A 453 -11.74 -2.09 12.97
N VAL A 454 -10.76 -2.30 13.81
CA VAL A 454 -9.37 -2.50 13.40
C VAL A 454 -8.72 -3.64 14.17
N VAL A 455 -7.85 -4.39 13.49
CA VAL A 455 -6.92 -5.35 14.10
C VAL A 455 -5.51 -4.96 13.66
N ALA A 456 -4.60 -4.86 14.62
CA ALA A 456 -3.18 -4.61 14.36
C ALA A 456 -2.37 -5.89 14.58
N GLN A 457 -1.57 -6.27 13.59
CA GLN A 457 -0.76 -7.48 13.62
C GLN A 457 0.67 -7.18 13.15
N VAL A 458 1.64 -7.88 13.73
CA VAL A 458 3.05 -7.78 13.33
C VAL A 458 3.31 -8.69 12.14
N ALA A 459 3.99 -8.16 11.13
CA ALA A 459 4.41 -8.93 9.96
C ALA A 459 5.92 -8.79 9.74
N THR A 460 6.49 -9.74 8.99
CA THR A 460 7.86 -9.66 8.49
C THR A 460 7.88 -9.14 7.06
N ASP A 461 9.04 -8.65 6.62
CA ASP A 461 9.23 -8.19 5.24
C ASP A 461 8.98 -9.33 4.23
N GLU A 462 9.40 -10.56 4.55
CA GLU A 462 9.20 -11.75 3.72
C GLU A 462 7.72 -12.06 3.49
N GLN A 463 6.88 -11.87 4.51
CA GLN A 463 5.44 -12.09 4.39
C GLN A 463 4.78 -11.10 3.43
N LEU A 464 5.39 -9.92 3.24
CA LEU A 464 4.90 -8.93 2.29
C LEU A 464 5.35 -9.19 0.86
N ARG A 465 6.47 -9.88 0.63
CA ARG A 465 7.13 -10.00 -0.68
C ARG A 465 6.27 -10.66 -1.75
N GLY A 466 5.42 -11.60 -1.39
CA GLY A 466 4.53 -12.31 -2.32
C GLY A 466 3.16 -11.67 -2.54
N LEU A 467 2.88 -10.51 -1.92
CA LEU A 467 1.56 -9.89 -1.95
C LEU A 467 1.41 -8.93 -3.12
N ILE A 468 0.20 -8.91 -3.68
CA ILE A 468 -0.23 -7.89 -4.63
C ILE A 468 -1.30 -7.01 -4.00
N TRP A 469 -0.95 -5.77 -3.72
CA TRP A 469 -1.81 -4.74 -3.13
C TRP A 469 -1.96 -3.57 -4.10
N GLY A 470 -3.16 -3.08 -4.28
CA GLY A 470 -3.43 -2.05 -5.29
C GLY A 470 -4.59 -1.15 -4.92
N ASP A 471 -4.92 -1.04 -3.63
CA ASP A 471 -6.02 -0.22 -3.13
C ASP A 471 -5.53 1.18 -2.72
N PRO A 472 -5.73 2.24 -3.56
CA PRO A 472 -5.27 3.59 -3.24
C PRO A 472 -5.88 4.15 -1.95
N VAL A 473 -7.13 3.77 -1.61
CA VAL A 473 -7.79 4.24 -0.37
C VAL A 473 -7.06 3.74 0.87
N CYS A 474 -6.38 2.59 0.78
CA CYS A 474 -5.55 2.10 1.87
C CYS A 474 -4.31 2.98 2.14
N HIS A 475 -3.93 3.86 1.19
CA HIS A 475 -2.83 4.81 1.36
C HIS A 475 -3.26 6.16 1.94
N VAL A 476 -4.55 6.43 2.06
CA VAL A 476 -5.06 7.71 2.60
C VAL A 476 -4.69 7.88 4.07
N MET A 477 -4.08 9.02 4.44
CA MET A 477 -3.63 9.26 5.81
C MET A 477 -4.78 9.26 6.82
N LYS A 478 -5.98 9.74 6.44
CA LYS A 478 -7.20 9.69 7.28
C LYS A 478 -7.56 8.27 7.72
N LEU A 479 -7.35 7.25 6.85
CA LEU A 479 -7.58 5.85 7.23
C LEU A 479 -6.56 5.38 8.27
N TYR A 480 -5.28 5.78 8.14
CA TYR A 480 -4.26 5.49 9.13
C TYR A 480 -4.59 6.11 10.49
N ILE A 481 -4.93 7.40 10.51
CA ILE A 481 -5.30 8.12 11.74
C ILE A 481 -6.49 7.44 12.41
N GLY A 482 -7.60 7.27 11.69
CA GLY A 482 -8.80 6.69 12.26
C GLY A 482 -8.58 5.28 12.82
N ARG A 483 -7.80 4.43 12.13
CA ARG A 483 -7.46 3.10 12.62
C ARG A 483 -6.57 3.12 13.87
N VAL A 484 -5.59 4.02 13.91
CA VAL A 484 -4.71 4.18 15.08
C VAL A 484 -5.49 4.70 16.29
N GLU A 485 -6.40 5.65 16.08
CA GLU A 485 -7.26 6.16 17.15
C GLU A 485 -8.23 5.08 17.67
N LEU A 486 -8.81 4.27 16.79
CA LEU A 486 -9.63 3.12 17.20
C LEU A 486 -8.81 2.14 18.07
N LEU A 487 -7.59 1.78 17.64
CA LEU A 487 -6.71 0.92 18.43
C LEU A 487 -6.40 1.51 19.81
N ALA A 488 -6.15 2.81 19.88
CA ALA A 488 -5.89 3.48 21.15
C ALA A 488 -7.11 3.44 22.09
N VAL A 489 -8.32 3.66 21.55
CA VAL A 489 -9.58 3.55 22.29
C VAL A 489 -9.82 2.11 22.77
N GLU A 490 -9.62 1.12 21.90
CA GLU A 490 -9.78 -0.30 22.23
C GLU A 490 -8.81 -0.73 23.32
N ALA A 491 -7.55 -0.29 23.27
CA ALA A 491 -6.54 -0.60 24.28
C ALA A 491 -6.88 -0.03 25.66
N VAL A 492 -7.42 1.21 25.72
CA VAL A 492 -7.81 1.85 26.99
C VAL A 492 -9.10 1.27 27.55
N THR A 493 -10.04 0.88 26.68
CA THR A 493 -11.34 0.31 27.10
C THR A 493 -11.31 -1.19 27.36
N ALA A 494 -10.14 -1.84 27.24
CA ALA A 494 -9.94 -3.29 27.37
C ALA A 494 -10.82 -4.14 26.44
N ARG A 495 -11.32 -3.58 25.33
CA ARG A 495 -12.12 -4.31 24.36
C ARG A 495 -11.28 -5.05 23.30
N GLY A 496 -9.97 -4.91 23.33
CA GLY A 496 -9.04 -5.46 22.34
C GLY A 496 -7.98 -6.43 22.88
N TYR A 497 -8.15 -6.95 24.11
CA TYR A 497 -7.21 -7.91 24.73
C TYR A 497 -7.91 -9.22 25.04
#